data_ab57197df0755599d6e390fa3911508b
#
_entry.id   ab57197df0755599d6e390fa3911508b
#
_cell.length_a   1.000
_cell.length_b   1.000
_cell.length_c   1.000
_cell.angle_alpha   90.00
_cell.angle_beta   90.00
_cell.angle_gamma   90.00
#
_symmetry.space_group_name_H-M   'P 1'
#
loop_
_entity.id
_entity.type
_entity.pdbx_description
1 polymer ?
#
loop_
_entity_poly.entity_id
_entity_poly.type
_entity_poly.pdbx_seq_one_letter_code
_entity_poly.pdbx_strand_id
1 'polypeptide(L)'
;MAVFFASTAKGLVDELYKELETMGLRGLKRVPSGVEFESSWEGCYAVNLRSRLASRILKPVAEFIAYEPEELYGHIMKHDFTRFIKPTQTFAVDAIVSEGKMRDQRYVALKVKDAIADQFRDKFDVRPDVDKYDPDLRVWVRAYKNKFHVAIDTSGAPLHERGYRKEAGEAPMKENLAAGLLALSEWDGQQPIVDPMCGSGTLLIEAALMASRIAPGSFRKNFAFQRFQNYDKEMWERVIDEAMDEEIEEPEIKFYGFDMDKKVLLKAKENARRAGVDHLIEFNRGDVTTLQAPVPEGMIITNPPYAVRLGDEDNVRDVYRDFSHTLKTQFKGWNAWVLSGNADLIKDLRLKSTRKHFVFNGPIECRLLKYEIR
;
A
#
# COMPACT_ATOMS: atom_id res chain seq x y z
N MET A 1 -8.67 -16.98 -18.68
CA MET A 1 -8.42 -15.75 -17.91
C MET A 1 -9.46 -15.62 -16.82
N ALA A 2 -9.16 -14.97 -15.73
CA ALA A 2 -10.06 -14.77 -14.61
C ALA A 2 -10.00 -13.32 -14.13
N VAL A 3 -11.10 -12.82 -13.54
CA VAL A 3 -11.13 -11.49 -12.95
C VAL A 3 -10.46 -11.52 -11.58
N PHE A 4 -9.62 -10.52 -11.33
CA PHE A 4 -9.01 -10.20 -10.04
C PHE A 4 -9.33 -8.76 -9.66
N PHE A 5 -9.12 -8.43 -8.41
CA PHE A 5 -9.34 -7.09 -7.87
C PHE A 5 -8.14 -6.65 -7.05
N ALA A 6 -7.50 -5.57 -7.45
CA ALA A 6 -6.45 -4.90 -6.70
C ALA A 6 -7.05 -3.77 -5.88
N SER A 7 -7.02 -3.89 -4.56
CA SER A 7 -7.46 -2.82 -3.66
C SER A 7 -6.35 -1.81 -3.41
N THR A 8 -6.70 -0.53 -3.22
CA THR A 8 -5.75 0.52 -2.87
C THR A 8 -6.34 1.55 -1.92
N ALA A 9 -5.51 2.45 -1.41
CA ALA A 9 -5.97 3.58 -0.60
C ALA A 9 -6.82 4.55 -1.45
N LYS A 10 -7.80 5.18 -0.80
CA LYS A 10 -8.62 6.22 -1.45
C LYS A 10 -7.71 7.35 -1.94
N GLY A 11 -7.92 7.79 -3.19
CA GLY A 11 -7.11 8.81 -3.86
C GLY A 11 -5.98 8.24 -4.74
N LEU A 12 -5.74 6.90 -4.73
CA LEU A 12 -4.70 6.26 -5.53
C LEU A 12 -5.24 5.31 -6.62
N VAL A 13 -6.56 5.29 -6.85
CA VAL A 13 -7.18 4.36 -7.81
C VAL A 13 -6.70 4.62 -9.24
N ASP A 14 -6.54 5.88 -9.63
CA ASP A 14 -6.07 6.23 -10.97
C ASP A 14 -4.60 5.87 -11.17
N GLU A 15 -3.77 6.06 -10.15
CA GLU A 15 -2.35 5.68 -10.21
C GLU A 15 -2.20 4.15 -10.22
N LEU A 16 -2.97 3.43 -9.40
CA LEU A 16 -3.01 1.96 -9.48
C LEU A 16 -3.47 1.47 -10.87
N TYR A 17 -4.44 2.13 -11.48
CA TYR A 17 -4.88 1.78 -12.84
C TYR A 17 -3.72 1.92 -13.84
N LYS A 18 -2.98 3.03 -13.81
CA LYS A 18 -1.80 3.25 -14.65
C LYS A 18 -0.70 2.22 -14.39
N GLU A 19 -0.45 1.89 -13.11
CA GLU A 19 0.51 0.86 -12.74
C GLU A 19 0.16 -0.48 -13.37
N LEU A 20 -1.09 -0.95 -13.23
CA LEU A 20 -1.55 -2.20 -13.80
C LEU A 20 -1.58 -2.20 -15.34
N GLU A 21 -1.87 -1.05 -15.95
CA GLU A 21 -1.80 -0.86 -17.40
C GLU A 21 -0.35 -0.98 -17.92
N THR A 22 0.61 -0.38 -17.21
CA THR A 22 2.04 -0.49 -17.51
C THR A 22 2.55 -1.93 -17.36
N MET A 23 1.99 -2.72 -16.44
CA MET A 23 2.26 -4.14 -16.31
C MET A 23 1.64 -4.99 -17.43
N GLY A 24 0.96 -4.39 -18.43
CA GLY A 24 0.35 -5.06 -19.58
C GLY A 24 -0.94 -5.82 -19.28
N LEU A 25 -1.58 -5.56 -18.15
CA LEU A 25 -2.84 -6.21 -17.79
C LEU A 25 -4.01 -5.70 -18.61
N ARG A 26 -5.02 -6.56 -18.80
CA ARG A 26 -6.20 -6.29 -19.63
C ARG A 26 -7.47 -6.25 -18.80
N GLY A 27 -8.58 -5.82 -19.42
CA GLY A 27 -9.88 -5.76 -18.76
C GLY A 27 -9.92 -4.82 -17.55
N LEU A 28 -9.04 -3.81 -17.52
CA LEU A 28 -8.90 -2.87 -16.41
C LEU A 28 -10.18 -2.04 -16.23
N LYS A 29 -10.71 -2.05 -15.01
CA LYS A 29 -11.89 -1.27 -14.66
C LYS A 29 -11.72 -0.63 -13.28
N ARG A 30 -11.82 0.70 -13.23
CA ARG A 30 -11.82 1.44 -11.97
C ARG A 30 -13.10 1.17 -11.18
N VAL A 31 -12.94 0.91 -9.89
CA VAL A 31 -14.04 0.83 -8.92
C VAL A 31 -13.68 1.64 -7.67
N PRO A 32 -14.62 2.00 -6.79
CA PRO A 32 -14.37 2.98 -5.72
C PRO A 32 -13.20 2.69 -4.78
N SER A 33 -12.77 1.43 -4.65
CA SER A 33 -11.70 1.03 -3.71
C SER A 33 -10.53 0.33 -4.39
N GLY A 34 -10.41 0.42 -5.73
CA GLY A 34 -9.32 -0.23 -6.46
C GLY A 34 -9.60 -0.42 -7.94
N VAL A 35 -9.00 -1.43 -8.53
CA VAL A 35 -9.09 -1.75 -9.96
C VAL A 35 -9.37 -3.23 -10.15
N GLU A 36 -10.41 -3.56 -10.92
CA GLU A 36 -10.62 -4.91 -11.46
C GLU A 36 -9.73 -5.10 -12.68
N PHE A 37 -9.21 -6.31 -12.87
CA PHE A 37 -8.40 -6.67 -14.03
C PHE A 37 -8.57 -8.15 -14.39
N GLU A 38 -8.36 -8.48 -15.66
CA GLU A 38 -8.38 -9.85 -16.16
C GLU A 38 -6.97 -10.39 -16.31
N SER A 39 -6.71 -11.58 -15.75
CA SER A 39 -5.40 -12.22 -15.85
C SER A 39 -5.45 -13.75 -15.67
N SER A 40 -4.30 -14.41 -15.87
CA SER A 40 -4.01 -15.76 -15.41
C SER A 40 -3.59 -15.73 -13.93
N TRP A 41 -3.30 -16.90 -13.35
CA TRP A 41 -2.65 -16.99 -12.05
C TRP A 41 -1.23 -16.42 -12.08
N GLU A 42 -0.51 -16.57 -13.17
CA GLU A 42 0.81 -15.98 -13.38
C GLU A 42 0.78 -14.45 -13.23
N GLY A 43 -0.17 -13.78 -13.91
CA GLY A 43 -0.34 -12.33 -13.72
C GLY A 43 -0.81 -11.95 -12.31
N CYS A 44 -1.61 -12.80 -11.64
CA CYS A 44 -1.93 -12.60 -10.22
C CYS A 44 -0.66 -12.64 -9.35
N TYR A 45 0.24 -13.60 -9.60
CA TYR A 45 1.53 -13.69 -8.91
C TYR A 45 2.38 -12.44 -9.18
N ALA A 46 2.49 -12.03 -10.46
CA ALA A 46 3.25 -10.85 -10.86
C ALA A 46 2.71 -9.57 -10.20
N VAL A 47 1.40 -9.37 -10.13
CA VAL A 47 0.81 -8.20 -9.46
C VAL A 47 1.07 -8.22 -7.95
N ASN A 48 0.98 -9.37 -7.29
CA ASN A 48 1.32 -9.49 -5.87
C ASN A 48 2.79 -9.15 -5.59
N LEU A 49 3.70 -9.54 -6.49
CA LEU A 49 5.13 -9.28 -6.36
C LEU A 49 5.49 -7.81 -6.68
N ARG A 50 4.98 -7.28 -7.79
CA ARG A 50 5.46 -6.05 -8.43
C ARG A 50 4.65 -4.80 -8.09
N SER A 51 3.35 -4.92 -7.68
CA SER A 51 2.54 -3.73 -7.42
C SER A 51 3.00 -2.98 -6.18
N ARG A 52 3.32 -1.70 -6.37
CA ARG A 52 3.70 -0.76 -5.32
C ARG A 52 2.49 -0.14 -4.64
N LEU A 53 1.39 0.01 -5.38
CA LEU A 53 0.21 0.77 -4.98
C LEU A 53 -0.92 -0.09 -4.42
N ALA A 54 -0.98 -1.38 -4.79
CA ALA A 54 -1.99 -2.28 -4.27
C ALA A 54 -1.81 -2.53 -2.76
N SER A 55 -2.94 -2.62 -2.06
CA SER A 55 -2.99 -3.05 -0.66
C SER A 55 -3.18 -4.56 -0.54
N ARG A 56 -3.99 -5.13 -1.44
CA ARG A 56 -4.28 -6.57 -1.55
C ARG A 56 -4.72 -6.89 -2.97
N ILE A 57 -4.44 -8.12 -3.38
CA ILE A 57 -5.00 -8.72 -4.59
C ILE A 57 -6.00 -9.78 -4.18
N LEU A 58 -7.23 -9.58 -4.59
CA LEU A 58 -8.34 -10.48 -4.27
C LEU A 58 -8.80 -11.21 -5.54
N LYS A 59 -9.18 -12.48 -5.38
CA LYS A 59 -9.85 -13.26 -6.42
C LYS A 59 -11.34 -13.29 -6.13
N PRO A 60 -12.21 -12.55 -6.86
CA PRO A 60 -13.65 -12.64 -6.73
C PRO A 60 -14.14 -14.08 -6.97
N VAL A 61 -15.02 -14.54 -6.11
CA VAL A 61 -15.62 -15.89 -6.17
C VAL A 61 -17.12 -15.80 -6.47
N ALA A 62 -17.83 -14.87 -5.79
CA ALA A 62 -19.27 -14.73 -5.92
C ALA A 62 -19.72 -13.27 -5.78
N GLU A 63 -20.78 -12.94 -6.52
CA GLU A 63 -21.55 -11.72 -6.36
C GLU A 63 -23.03 -12.06 -6.39
N PHE A 64 -23.81 -11.63 -5.37
CA PHE A 64 -25.23 -11.92 -5.27
C PHE A 64 -25.95 -10.93 -4.34
N ILE A 65 -27.27 -10.96 -4.35
CA ILE A 65 -28.12 -10.24 -3.40
C ILE A 65 -28.67 -11.24 -2.39
N ALA A 66 -28.65 -10.91 -1.10
CA ALA A 66 -29.26 -11.69 -0.05
C ALA A 66 -29.85 -10.76 1.02
N TYR A 67 -31.05 -11.08 1.48
CA TYR A 67 -31.76 -10.33 2.49
C TYR A 67 -31.82 -11.04 3.84
N GLU A 68 -31.71 -12.38 3.82
CA GLU A 68 -31.81 -13.25 4.99
C GLU A 68 -30.58 -14.19 5.07
N PRO A 69 -30.22 -14.64 6.27
CA PRO A 69 -29.05 -15.48 6.48
C PRO A 69 -29.07 -16.81 5.71
N GLU A 70 -30.25 -17.38 5.51
CA GLU A 70 -30.44 -18.64 4.77
C GLU A 70 -30.16 -18.44 3.26
N GLU A 71 -30.52 -17.29 2.70
CA GLU A 71 -30.18 -16.93 1.33
C GLU A 71 -28.65 -16.76 1.17
N LEU A 72 -28.01 -16.04 2.13
CA LEU A 72 -26.55 -15.89 2.16
C LEU A 72 -25.87 -17.27 2.18
N TYR A 73 -26.27 -18.15 3.10
CA TYR A 73 -25.74 -19.50 3.20
C TYR A 73 -25.92 -20.28 1.89
N GLY A 74 -27.14 -20.28 1.34
CA GLY A 74 -27.45 -20.98 0.08
C GLY A 74 -26.65 -20.45 -1.12
N HIS A 75 -26.35 -19.14 -1.17
CA HIS A 75 -25.49 -18.60 -2.22
C HIS A 75 -24.04 -19.06 -2.06
N ILE A 76 -23.49 -19.09 -0.85
CA ILE A 76 -22.11 -19.57 -0.59
C ILE A 76 -21.98 -21.05 -0.96
N MET A 77 -22.98 -21.88 -0.64
CA MET A 77 -22.98 -23.32 -0.98
C MET A 77 -22.91 -23.62 -2.49
N LYS A 78 -23.26 -22.66 -3.35
CA LYS A 78 -23.15 -22.80 -4.82
C LYS A 78 -21.71 -22.65 -5.36
N HIS A 79 -20.78 -22.20 -4.53
CA HIS A 79 -19.40 -21.95 -4.94
C HIS A 79 -18.45 -22.88 -4.16
N ASP A 80 -17.72 -23.74 -4.87
CA ASP A 80 -16.84 -24.73 -4.28
C ASP A 80 -15.55 -24.11 -3.71
N PHE A 81 -15.51 -23.88 -2.39
CA PHE A 81 -14.33 -23.43 -1.68
C PHE A 81 -13.32 -24.55 -1.40
N THR A 82 -13.74 -25.81 -1.49
CA THR A 82 -12.87 -26.96 -1.25
C THR A 82 -11.75 -27.11 -2.30
N ARG A 83 -11.86 -26.41 -3.42
CA ARG A 83 -10.82 -26.38 -4.47
C ARG A 83 -9.60 -25.53 -4.13
N PHE A 84 -9.68 -24.66 -3.12
CA PHE A 84 -8.59 -23.73 -2.80
C PHE A 84 -7.64 -24.28 -1.76
N ILE A 85 -8.14 -25.00 -0.76
CA ILE A 85 -7.34 -25.55 0.33
C ILE A 85 -7.71 -27.02 0.62
N LYS A 86 -6.78 -27.74 1.24
CA LYS A 86 -7.01 -29.12 1.75
C LYS A 86 -7.81 -29.09 3.05
N PRO A 87 -8.50 -30.20 3.42
CA PRO A 87 -9.22 -30.27 4.69
C PRO A 87 -8.36 -30.10 5.94
N THR A 88 -7.05 -30.32 5.84
CA THR A 88 -6.07 -30.18 6.93
C THR A 88 -5.52 -28.77 7.08
N GLN A 89 -5.90 -27.86 6.20
CA GLN A 89 -5.48 -26.47 6.23
C GLN A 89 -6.51 -25.60 6.96
N THR A 90 -6.11 -24.37 7.28
CA THR A 90 -6.93 -23.43 8.04
C THR A 90 -7.58 -22.38 7.15
N PHE A 91 -8.70 -21.82 7.61
CA PHE A 91 -9.32 -20.70 6.93
C PHE A 91 -9.89 -19.65 7.89
N ALA A 92 -10.15 -18.46 7.38
CA ALA A 92 -10.87 -17.40 8.08
C ALA A 92 -11.82 -16.66 7.15
N VAL A 93 -12.86 -16.08 7.72
CA VAL A 93 -13.80 -15.20 7.02
C VAL A 93 -13.84 -13.86 7.72
N ASP A 94 -13.56 -12.78 6.97
CA ASP A 94 -13.74 -11.40 7.42
C ASP A 94 -14.90 -10.76 6.63
N ALA A 95 -15.78 -10.05 7.33
CA ALA A 95 -16.91 -9.39 6.71
C ALA A 95 -16.93 -7.89 7.02
N ILE A 96 -17.27 -7.09 6.02
CA ILE A 96 -17.58 -5.66 6.15
C ILE A 96 -18.96 -5.46 5.56
N VAL A 97 -19.92 -5.05 6.37
CA VAL A 97 -21.30 -4.81 5.93
C VAL A 97 -21.74 -3.40 6.23
N SER A 98 -22.47 -2.79 5.32
CA SER A 98 -23.05 -1.45 5.47
C SER A 98 -24.37 -1.34 4.71
N GLU A 99 -25.31 -0.56 5.26
CA GLU A 99 -26.58 -0.22 4.63
C GLU A 99 -27.39 -1.43 4.12
N GLY A 100 -27.70 -2.40 4.96
CA GLY A 100 -28.47 -3.59 4.57
C GLY A 100 -29.34 -4.14 5.69
N LYS A 101 -30.09 -5.22 5.43
CA LYS A 101 -30.85 -5.95 6.44
C LYS A 101 -29.94 -6.67 7.43
N MET A 102 -28.89 -7.34 6.94
CA MET A 102 -27.86 -7.95 7.76
C MET A 102 -26.79 -6.91 8.08
N ARG A 103 -26.74 -6.40 9.32
CA ARG A 103 -25.83 -5.33 9.76
C ARG A 103 -24.72 -5.81 10.68
N ASP A 104 -24.85 -7.00 11.26
CA ASP A 104 -23.83 -7.58 12.13
C ASP A 104 -22.78 -8.30 11.29
N GLN A 105 -21.59 -7.68 11.20
CA GLN A 105 -20.46 -8.21 10.46
C GLN A 105 -19.99 -9.57 11.00
N ARG A 106 -20.05 -9.75 12.32
CA ARG A 106 -19.63 -11.01 12.97
C ARG A 106 -20.59 -12.14 12.61
N TYR A 107 -21.88 -11.84 12.61
CA TYR A 107 -22.90 -12.81 12.23
C TYR A 107 -22.78 -13.23 10.76
N VAL A 108 -22.58 -12.26 9.85
CA VAL A 108 -22.34 -12.53 8.43
C VAL A 108 -21.10 -13.39 8.23
N ALA A 109 -19.98 -13.04 8.88
CA ALA A 109 -18.75 -13.83 8.81
C ALA A 109 -18.93 -15.26 9.32
N LEU A 110 -19.67 -15.46 10.43
CA LEU A 110 -19.97 -16.78 10.98
C LEU A 110 -20.84 -17.61 10.02
N LYS A 111 -21.88 -17.02 9.42
CA LYS A 111 -22.77 -17.70 8.49
C LYS A 111 -22.04 -18.18 7.22
N VAL A 112 -21.16 -17.32 6.66
CA VAL A 112 -20.31 -17.69 5.53
C VAL A 112 -19.30 -18.75 5.93
N LYS A 113 -18.67 -18.63 7.09
CA LYS A 113 -17.74 -19.63 7.64
C LYS A 113 -18.43 -21.00 7.79
N ASP A 114 -19.64 -21.03 8.30
CA ASP A 114 -20.39 -22.28 8.49
C ASP A 114 -20.72 -22.93 7.13
N ALA A 115 -21.16 -22.15 6.13
CA ALA A 115 -21.40 -22.66 4.78
C ALA A 115 -20.13 -23.24 4.15
N ILE A 116 -18.97 -22.58 4.30
CA ILE A 116 -17.69 -23.11 3.79
C ILE A 116 -17.31 -24.40 4.54
N ALA A 117 -17.39 -24.43 5.88
CA ALA A 117 -17.05 -25.60 6.68
C ALA A 117 -17.95 -26.80 6.35
N ASP A 118 -19.23 -26.55 6.07
CA ASP A 118 -20.18 -27.59 5.70
C ASP A 118 -19.87 -28.21 4.34
N GLN A 119 -19.36 -27.41 3.34
CA GLN A 119 -18.87 -27.98 2.08
C GLN A 119 -17.73 -29.01 2.30
N PHE A 120 -16.81 -28.72 3.21
CA PHE A 120 -15.72 -29.65 3.54
C PHE A 120 -16.26 -30.90 4.26
N ARG A 121 -17.20 -30.73 5.19
CA ARG A 121 -17.86 -31.87 5.88
C ARG A 121 -18.60 -32.74 4.90
N ASP A 122 -19.38 -32.14 3.99
CA ASP A 122 -20.18 -32.89 3.02
C ASP A 122 -19.29 -33.66 2.01
N LYS A 123 -18.13 -33.13 1.66
CA LYS A 123 -17.25 -33.73 0.64
C LYS A 123 -16.20 -34.67 1.22
N PHE A 124 -15.69 -34.38 2.41
CA PHE A 124 -14.53 -35.06 2.99
C PHE A 124 -14.78 -35.64 4.39
N ASP A 125 -15.97 -35.43 4.95
CA ASP A 125 -16.33 -35.79 6.35
C ASP A 125 -15.37 -35.13 7.39
N VAL A 126 -14.78 -34.01 7.05
CA VAL A 126 -13.84 -33.25 7.90
C VAL A 126 -14.21 -31.76 7.88
N ARG A 127 -14.06 -31.11 9.02
CA ARG A 127 -14.23 -29.67 9.14
C ARG A 127 -12.85 -29.01 9.31
N PRO A 128 -12.44 -28.12 8.40
CA PRO A 128 -11.15 -27.43 8.52
C PRO A 128 -11.14 -26.49 9.73
N ASP A 129 -9.98 -26.33 10.34
CA ASP A 129 -9.77 -25.42 11.46
C ASP A 129 -9.81 -23.95 11.06
N VAL A 130 -10.09 -23.09 12.03
CA VAL A 130 -10.14 -21.63 11.84
C VAL A 130 -8.92 -20.99 12.49
N ASP A 131 -8.10 -20.32 11.67
CA ASP A 131 -7.05 -19.42 12.15
C ASP A 131 -7.37 -17.97 11.74
N LYS A 132 -7.62 -17.11 12.72
CA LYS A 132 -7.96 -15.70 12.48
C LYS A 132 -6.77 -14.82 12.12
N TYR A 133 -5.56 -15.24 12.47
CA TYR A 133 -4.36 -14.43 12.33
C TYR A 133 -3.61 -14.72 11.04
N ASP A 134 -3.27 -15.97 10.77
CA ASP A 134 -2.53 -16.40 9.59
C ASP A 134 -3.16 -17.64 8.91
N PRO A 135 -4.42 -17.53 8.41
CA PRO A 135 -5.11 -18.64 7.76
C PRO A 135 -4.48 -18.98 6.41
N ASP A 136 -4.58 -20.24 6.00
CA ASP A 136 -4.19 -20.66 4.66
C ASP A 136 -5.14 -20.12 3.59
N LEU A 137 -6.41 -19.93 3.92
CA LEU A 137 -7.40 -19.27 3.06
C LEU A 137 -8.14 -18.17 3.84
N ARG A 138 -7.97 -16.93 3.42
CA ARG A 138 -8.77 -15.82 3.93
C ARG A 138 -9.85 -15.46 2.92
N VAL A 139 -11.10 -15.46 3.38
CA VAL A 139 -12.27 -15.06 2.58
C VAL A 139 -12.76 -13.70 3.04
N TRP A 140 -12.81 -12.75 2.11
CA TRP A 140 -13.38 -11.44 2.32
C TRP A 140 -14.82 -11.38 1.85
N VAL A 141 -15.71 -10.91 2.70
CA VAL A 141 -17.12 -10.64 2.39
C VAL A 141 -17.37 -9.16 2.55
N ARG A 142 -17.73 -8.50 1.46
CA ARG A 142 -18.14 -7.10 1.49
C ARG A 142 -19.60 -7.01 1.06
N ALA A 143 -20.42 -6.37 1.89
CA ALA A 143 -21.83 -6.13 1.56
C ALA A 143 -22.18 -4.66 1.66
N TYR A 144 -22.87 -4.16 0.64
CA TYR A 144 -23.46 -2.84 0.59
C TYR A 144 -24.89 -2.96 0.06
N LYS A 145 -25.88 -2.44 0.79
CA LYS A 145 -27.31 -2.51 0.42
C LYS A 145 -27.77 -3.92 0.02
N ASN A 146 -27.43 -4.93 0.81
CA ASN A 146 -27.75 -6.35 0.58
C ASN A 146 -27.07 -6.99 -0.65
N LYS A 147 -26.22 -6.27 -1.39
CA LYS A 147 -25.37 -6.83 -2.45
C LYS A 147 -24.06 -7.30 -1.82
N PHE A 148 -23.79 -8.60 -1.95
CA PHE A 148 -22.61 -9.26 -1.40
C PHE A 148 -21.58 -9.51 -2.48
N HIS A 149 -20.32 -9.20 -2.18
CA HIS A 149 -19.14 -9.56 -2.95
C HIS A 149 -18.28 -10.46 -2.08
N VAL A 150 -17.98 -11.65 -2.55
CA VAL A 150 -17.16 -12.65 -1.86
C VAL A 150 -15.90 -12.89 -2.67
N ALA A 151 -14.75 -12.76 -2.03
CA ALA A 151 -13.45 -12.92 -2.69
C ALA A 151 -12.47 -13.63 -1.75
N ILE A 152 -11.50 -14.33 -2.32
CA ILE A 152 -10.37 -14.90 -1.58
C ILE A 152 -9.16 -13.97 -1.68
N ASP A 153 -8.41 -13.87 -0.60
CA ASP A 153 -7.19 -13.08 -0.52
C ASP A 153 -6.02 -13.87 -1.08
N THR A 154 -5.38 -13.36 -2.12
CA THR A 154 -4.19 -13.98 -2.71
C THR A 154 -2.89 -13.43 -2.11
N SER A 155 -2.97 -12.31 -1.40
CA SER A 155 -1.80 -11.61 -0.84
C SER A 155 -1.39 -12.09 0.54
N GLY A 156 -2.36 -12.39 1.42
CA GLY A 156 -2.13 -12.71 2.83
C GLY A 156 -1.97 -11.47 3.70
N ALA A 157 -0.79 -11.18 4.22
CA ALA A 157 -0.52 -9.90 4.87
C ALA A 157 -0.70 -8.74 3.86
N PRO A 158 -1.07 -7.52 4.30
CA PRO A 158 -1.18 -6.38 3.38
C PRO A 158 0.10 -6.14 2.58
N LEU A 159 -0.02 -5.79 1.29
CA LEU A 159 1.15 -5.63 0.41
C LEU A 159 2.04 -4.45 0.81
N HIS A 160 1.52 -3.46 1.54
CA HIS A 160 2.34 -2.37 2.07
C HIS A 160 3.31 -2.85 3.16
N GLU A 161 3.05 -3.95 3.82
CA GLU A 161 4.01 -4.61 4.71
C GLU A 161 5.08 -5.32 3.87
N ARG A 162 6.02 -4.53 3.29
CA ARG A 162 7.05 -5.03 2.37
C ARG A 162 7.96 -6.07 3.02
N GLY A 163 8.31 -5.87 4.29
CA GLY A 163 9.20 -6.75 5.06
C GLY A 163 10.53 -6.09 5.49
N TYR A 164 10.94 -4.98 4.87
CA TYR A 164 12.15 -4.28 5.28
C TYR A 164 12.02 -3.52 6.60
N ARG A 165 10.80 -3.16 7.03
CA ARG A 165 10.53 -2.51 8.31
C ARG A 165 10.23 -3.55 9.38
N LYS A 166 11.03 -3.63 10.46
CA LYS A 166 10.80 -4.54 11.59
C LYS A 166 10.09 -3.89 12.76
N GLU A 167 10.28 -2.59 12.98
CA GLU A 167 9.67 -1.87 14.07
C GLU A 167 8.66 -0.86 13.55
N ALA A 168 7.43 -0.98 13.99
CA ALA A 168 6.42 0.05 13.82
C ALA A 168 6.73 1.19 14.79
N GLY A 169 7.11 2.35 14.27
CA GLY A 169 7.08 3.59 15.05
C GLY A 169 5.63 4.03 15.29
N GLU A 170 5.42 5.12 16.02
CA GLU A 170 4.08 5.72 16.15
C GLU A 170 3.57 6.14 14.76
N ALA A 171 2.55 5.43 14.25
CA ALA A 171 1.81 5.67 13.02
C ALA A 171 2.67 6.05 11.78
N PRO A 172 3.63 5.22 11.35
CA PRO A 172 4.46 5.52 10.20
C PRO A 172 3.61 5.52 8.91
N MET A 173 4.02 6.31 7.90
CA MET A 173 3.44 6.27 6.57
C MET A 173 3.52 4.84 6.01
N LYS A 174 2.41 4.36 5.43
CA LYS A 174 2.41 3.07 4.73
C LYS A 174 3.23 3.15 3.46
N GLU A 175 3.94 2.09 3.13
CA GLU A 175 4.83 2.01 1.98
C GLU A 175 4.09 2.23 0.65
N ASN A 176 2.90 1.66 0.50
CA ASN A 176 2.09 1.88 -0.70
C ASN A 176 1.53 3.31 -0.81
N LEU A 177 1.36 4.03 0.32
CA LEU A 177 1.06 5.45 0.27
C LEU A 177 2.30 6.24 -0.17
N ALA A 178 3.48 5.93 0.35
CA ALA A 178 4.73 6.59 -0.06
C ALA A 178 4.97 6.42 -1.57
N ALA A 179 4.85 5.20 -2.09
CA ALA A 179 4.92 4.94 -3.53
C ALA A 179 3.83 5.72 -4.32
N GLY A 180 2.62 5.82 -3.77
CA GLY A 180 1.53 6.60 -4.37
C GLY A 180 1.81 8.10 -4.40
N LEU A 181 2.45 8.66 -3.37
CA LEU A 181 2.87 10.07 -3.37
C LEU A 181 3.93 10.33 -4.43
N LEU A 182 4.89 9.42 -4.62
CA LEU A 182 5.89 9.50 -5.68
C LEU A 182 5.22 9.46 -7.08
N ALA A 183 4.28 8.55 -7.30
CA ALA A 183 3.53 8.48 -8.55
C ALA A 183 2.72 9.78 -8.81
N LEU A 184 2.03 10.32 -7.80
CA LEU A 184 1.27 11.57 -7.89
C LEU A 184 2.17 12.81 -8.06
N SER A 185 3.42 12.76 -7.60
CA SER A 185 4.38 13.84 -7.76
C SER A 185 4.94 13.97 -9.16
N GLU A 186 4.58 13.06 -10.06
CA GLU A 186 5.10 13.00 -11.44
C GLU A 186 6.62 12.85 -11.50
N TRP A 187 7.21 12.23 -10.45
CA TRP A 187 8.62 11.93 -10.45
C TRP A 187 8.97 10.90 -11.53
N ASP A 188 9.94 11.25 -12.36
CA ASP A 188 10.34 10.45 -13.53
C ASP A 188 11.37 9.34 -13.24
N GLY A 189 11.79 9.22 -11.98
CA GLY A 189 12.81 8.26 -11.56
C GLY A 189 14.25 8.73 -11.82
N GLN A 190 14.47 9.96 -12.30
CA GLN A 190 15.80 10.46 -12.66
C GLN A 190 16.23 11.65 -11.79
N GLN A 191 15.30 12.46 -11.31
CA GLN A 191 15.62 13.59 -10.46
C GLN A 191 15.97 13.16 -9.04
N PRO A 192 17.06 13.70 -8.45
CA PRO A 192 17.35 13.52 -7.03
C PRO A 192 16.18 13.99 -6.14
N ILE A 193 15.92 13.25 -5.08
CA ILE A 193 14.88 13.60 -4.11
C ILE A 193 15.50 13.98 -2.77
N VAL A 194 14.98 15.05 -2.18
CA VAL A 194 15.27 15.48 -0.81
C VAL A 194 14.02 15.37 0.03
N ASP A 195 14.11 14.66 1.16
CA ASP A 195 13.11 14.69 2.22
C ASP A 195 13.69 15.33 3.47
N PRO A 196 13.37 16.62 3.75
CA PRO A 196 13.93 17.38 4.86
C PRO A 196 13.38 16.97 6.24
N MET A 197 12.38 16.11 6.30
CA MET A 197 11.78 15.58 7.54
C MET A 197 11.45 14.10 7.34
N CYS A 198 12.49 13.31 6.98
CA CYS A 198 12.33 11.97 6.42
C CYS A 198 11.82 10.91 7.40
N GLY A 199 11.85 11.17 8.69
CA GLY A 199 11.44 10.20 9.68
C GLY A 199 12.19 8.87 9.53
N SER A 200 11.47 7.76 9.42
CA SER A 200 12.04 6.42 9.22
C SER A 200 12.44 6.11 7.77
N GLY A 201 12.47 7.12 6.88
CA GLY A 201 12.98 7.04 5.52
C GLY A 201 12.03 6.42 4.49
N THR A 202 10.76 6.21 4.79
CA THR A 202 9.84 5.45 3.93
C THR A 202 9.73 6.01 2.51
N LEU A 203 9.59 7.33 2.35
CA LEU A 203 9.50 7.97 1.02
C LEU A 203 10.77 7.72 0.19
N LEU A 204 11.93 7.92 0.79
CA LEU A 204 13.21 7.75 0.08
C LEU A 204 13.53 6.29 -0.21
N ILE A 205 13.16 5.37 0.69
CA ILE A 205 13.34 3.93 0.46
C ILE A 205 12.45 3.47 -0.70
N GLU A 206 11.16 3.84 -0.73
CA GLU A 206 10.29 3.50 -1.86
C GLU A 206 10.77 4.16 -3.17
N ALA A 207 11.30 5.39 -3.14
CA ALA A 207 11.91 6.02 -4.30
C ALA A 207 13.15 5.25 -4.79
N ALA A 208 14.04 4.85 -3.89
CA ALA A 208 15.22 4.08 -4.23
C ALA A 208 14.86 2.70 -4.81
N LEU A 209 13.87 1.99 -4.22
CA LEU A 209 13.34 0.74 -4.77
C LEU A 209 12.70 0.92 -6.15
N MET A 210 12.08 2.08 -6.43
CA MET A 210 11.54 2.40 -7.75
C MET A 210 12.66 2.65 -8.76
N ALA A 211 13.68 3.43 -8.41
CA ALA A 211 14.84 3.71 -9.25
C ALA A 211 15.61 2.44 -9.59
N SER A 212 15.79 1.55 -8.61
CA SER A 212 16.45 0.25 -8.80
C SER A 212 15.54 -0.81 -9.44
N ARG A 213 14.28 -0.51 -9.74
CA ARG A 213 13.28 -1.46 -10.26
C ARG A 213 13.09 -2.72 -9.40
N ILE A 214 13.51 -2.68 -8.14
CA ILE A 214 13.34 -3.80 -7.21
C ILE A 214 11.85 -3.98 -6.92
N ALA A 215 11.33 -5.20 -7.10
CA ALA A 215 9.93 -5.51 -6.86
C ALA A 215 9.59 -5.42 -5.35
N PRO A 216 8.56 -4.68 -4.93
CA PRO A 216 8.28 -4.44 -3.51
C PRO A 216 7.91 -5.71 -2.73
N GLY A 217 7.46 -6.75 -3.42
CA GLY A 217 7.15 -8.04 -2.83
C GLY A 217 8.35 -8.95 -2.56
N SER A 218 9.57 -8.61 -3.07
CA SER A 218 10.78 -9.45 -2.92
C SER A 218 11.23 -9.62 -1.46
N PHE A 219 10.87 -8.71 -0.57
CA PHE A 219 11.22 -8.79 0.86
C PHE A 219 10.23 -9.59 1.69
N ARG A 220 9.14 -10.05 1.08
CA ARG A 220 8.09 -10.80 1.79
C ARG A 220 8.49 -12.26 1.89
N LYS A 221 8.16 -12.88 3.03
CA LYS A 221 8.43 -14.30 3.25
C LYS A 221 7.51 -15.21 2.44
N ASN A 222 6.25 -14.80 2.28
CA ASN A 222 5.23 -15.59 1.58
C ASN A 222 4.05 -14.71 1.14
N PHE A 223 3.26 -15.28 0.24
CA PHE A 223 1.95 -14.79 -0.17
C PHE A 223 0.90 -15.87 0.08
N ALA A 224 -0.38 -15.49 0.29
CA ALA A 224 -1.44 -16.47 0.56
C ALA A 224 -1.64 -17.47 -0.59
N PHE A 225 -1.50 -17.02 -1.86
CA PHE A 225 -1.66 -17.90 -3.02
C PHE A 225 -0.72 -19.12 -2.99
N GLN A 226 0.45 -19.03 -2.34
CA GLN A 226 1.40 -20.14 -2.21
C GLN A 226 0.88 -21.30 -1.37
N ARG A 227 -0.19 -21.08 -0.58
CA ARG A 227 -0.85 -22.10 0.25
C ARG A 227 -2.03 -22.76 -0.47
N PHE A 228 -2.41 -22.28 -1.65
CA PHE A 228 -3.55 -22.82 -2.40
C PHE A 228 -3.20 -24.12 -3.11
N GLN A 229 -4.18 -25.00 -3.28
CA GLN A 229 -4.00 -26.30 -3.97
C GLN A 229 -3.55 -26.15 -5.44
N ASN A 230 -3.92 -25.05 -6.08
CA ASN A 230 -3.56 -24.74 -7.46
C ASN A 230 -2.29 -23.87 -7.57
N TYR A 231 -1.50 -23.76 -6.51
CA TYR A 231 -0.22 -23.07 -6.56
C TYR A 231 0.74 -23.80 -7.48
N ASP A 232 1.31 -23.05 -8.41
CA ASP A 232 2.32 -23.51 -9.35
C ASP A 232 3.68 -22.89 -8.98
N LYS A 233 4.57 -23.70 -8.43
CA LYS A 233 5.87 -23.25 -7.94
C LYS A 233 6.79 -22.82 -9.08
N GLU A 234 6.80 -23.57 -10.21
CA GLU A 234 7.66 -23.25 -11.35
C GLU A 234 7.23 -21.93 -12.01
N MET A 235 5.93 -21.71 -12.11
CA MET A 235 5.37 -20.43 -12.57
C MET A 235 5.77 -19.27 -11.66
N TRP A 236 5.74 -19.49 -10.33
CA TRP A 236 6.14 -18.48 -9.36
C TRP A 236 7.64 -18.15 -9.44
N GLU A 237 8.49 -19.16 -9.60
CA GLU A 237 9.94 -18.98 -9.78
C GLU A 237 10.23 -18.16 -11.03
N ARG A 238 9.58 -18.43 -12.16
CA ARG A 238 9.69 -17.59 -13.37
C ARG A 238 9.32 -16.14 -13.13
N VAL A 239 8.21 -15.89 -12.42
CA VAL A 239 7.77 -14.52 -12.11
C VAL A 239 8.81 -13.77 -11.25
N ILE A 240 9.48 -14.48 -10.33
CA ILE A 240 10.58 -13.91 -9.53
C ILE A 240 11.76 -13.61 -10.43
N ASP A 241 12.22 -14.57 -11.24
CA ASP A 241 13.39 -14.43 -12.11
C ASP A 241 13.20 -13.26 -13.08
N GLU A 242 12.03 -13.14 -13.72
CA GLU A 242 11.69 -12.00 -14.58
C GLU A 242 11.71 -10.66 -13.83
N ALA A 243 11.34 -10.64 -12.55
CA ALA A 243 11.40 -9.41 -11.76
C ALA A 243 12.84 -9.05 -11.39
N MET A 244 13.69 -10.04 -11.11
CA MET A 244 15.10 -9.83 -10.81
C MET A 244 15.90 -9.39 -12.05
N ASP A 245 15.57 -9.92 -13.23
CA ASP A 245 16.23 -9.54 -14.50
C ASP A 245 15.99 -8.06 -14.87
N GLU A 246 14.94 -7.45 -14.35
CA GLU A 246 14.65 -6.02 -14.55
C GLU A 246 15.36 -5.09 -13.56
N GLU A 247 15.97 -5.62 -12.50
CA GLU A 247 16.60 -4.82 -11.46
C GLU A 247 17.81 -4.04 -11.99
N ILE A 248 17.96 -2.81 -11.50
CA ILE A 248 19.12 -1.94 -11.78
C ILE A 248 19.93 -1.87 -10.49
N GLU A 249 21.11 -2.48 -10.50
CA GLU A 249 21.96 -2.58 -9.32
C GLU A 249 22.48 -1.19 -8.87
N GLU A 250 22.95 -0.37 -9.80
CA GLU A 250 23.51 0.96 -9.52
C GLU A 250 22.81 2.05 -10.37
N PRO A 251 21.60 2.50 -10.00
CA PRO A 251 21.00 3.63 -10.70
C PRO A 251 21.78 4.92 -10.45
N GLU A 252 21.98 5.73 -11.49
CA GLU A 252 22.73 7.00 -11.43
C GLU A 252 21.93 8.09 -10.71
N ILE A 253 21.45 7.83 -9.51
CA ILE A 253 20.62 8.76 -8.73
C ILE A 253 20.95 8.64 -7.25
N LYS A 254 20.86 9.77 -6.52
CA LYS A 254 21.00 9.82 -5.07
C LYS A 254 19.79 10.44 -4.42
N PHE A 255 19.52 10.01 -3.20
CA PHE A 255 18.43 10.46 -2.37
C PHE A 255 18.99 11.04 -1.06
N TYR A 256 18.37 12.10 -0.55
CA TYR A 256 18.87 12.81 0.61
C TYR A 256 17.77 12.93 1.66
N GLY A 257 17.99 12.32 2.82
CA GLY A 257 17.06 12.36 3.96
C GLY A 257 17.64 13.12 5.12
N PHE A 258 16.84 14.04 5.69
CA PHE A 258 17.21 14.78 6.87
C PHE A 258 16.15 14.63 7.95
N ASP A 259 16.59 14.58 9.20
CA ASP A 259 15.72 14.62 10.38
C ASP A 259 16.51 15.12 11.59
N MET A 260 15.86 15.78 12.53
CA MET A 260 16.48 16.24 13.77
C MET A 260 16.74 15.09 14.74
N ASP A 261 15.90 14.05 14.73
CA ASP A 261 15.97 12.93 15.64
C ASP A 261 16.95 11.84 15.16
N LYS A 262 18.10 11.76 15.84
CA LYS A 262 19.11 10.72 15.58
C LYS A 262 18.57 9.29 15.67
N LYS A 263 17.61 9.02 16.58
CA LYS A 263 17.07 7.66 16.76
C LYS A 263 16.22 7.26 15.56
N VAL A 264 15.47 8.21 15.00
CA VAL A 264 14.65 7.98 13.80
C VAL A 264 15.55 7.77 12.58
N LEU A 265 16.64 8.56 12.45
CA LEU A 265 17.62 8.37 11.37
C LEU A 265 18.35 7.03 11.45
N LEU A 266 18.65 6.51 12.65
CA LEU A 266 19.20 5.16 12.79
C LEU A 266 18.22 4.09 12.26
N LYS A 267 16.92 4.26 12.54
CA LYS A 267 15.88 3.39 11.99
C LYS A 267 15.79 3.53 10.46
N ALA A 268 15.89 4.74 9.92
CA ALA A 268 15.88 4.98 8.46
C ALA A 268 17.04 4.25 7.78
N LYS A 269 18.26 4.39 8.29
CA LYS A 269 19.45 3.69 7.78
C LYS A 269 19.31 2.17 7.84
N GLU A 270 18.78 1.64 8.94
CA GLU A 270 18.56 0.20 9.08
C GLU A 270 17.47 -0.33 8.17
N ASN A 271 16.38 0.44 7.95
CA ASN A 271 15.33 0.09 6.98
C ASN A 271 15.87 0.08 5.55
N ALA A 272 16.65 1.11 5.16
CA ALA A 272 17.28 1.18 3.84
C ALA A 272 18.26 0.02 3.61
N ARG A 273 19.07 -0.32 4.63
CA ARG A 273 19.98 -1.47 4.57
C ARG A 273 19.23 -2.79 4.37
N ARG A 274 18.10 -3.00 5.06
CA ARG A 274 17.27 -4.19 4.88
C ARG A 274 16.59 -4.24 3.51
N ALA A 275 16.31 -3.06 2.95
CA ALA A 275 15.78 -2.92 1.60
C ALA A 275 16.88 -2.99 0.51
N GLY A 276 18.16 -3.12 0.89
CA GLY A 276 19.29 -3.20 -0.05
C GLY A 276 19.58 -1.92 -0.82
N VAL A 277 19.05 -0.77 -0.37
CA VAL A 277 19.15 0.52 -1.09
C VAL A 277 19.86 1.63 -0.28
N ASP A 278 20.52 1.27 0.82
CA ASP A 278 21.21 2.22 1.69
C ASP A 278 22.38 2.95 0.99
N HIS A 279 22.99 2.33 -0.01
CA HIS A 279 24.04 2.92 -0.86
C HIS A 279 23.52 4.07 -1.75
N LEU A 280 22.22 4.16 -1.98
CA LEU A 280 21.56 5.21 -2.77
C LEU A 280 21.08 6.39 -1.92
N ILE A 281 21.00 6.23 -0.58
CA ILE A 281 20.35 7.21 0.28
C ILE A 281 21.33 7.75 1.33
N GLU A 282 21.53 9.06 1.31
CA GLU A 282 22.29 9.78 2.33
C GLU A 282 21.36 10.28 3.44
N PHE A 283 21.42 9.64 4.62
CA PHE A 283 20.69 10.09 5.80
C PHE A 283 21.58 10.93 6.72
N ASN A 284 21.26 12.19 6.88
CA ASN A 284 22.00 13.16 7.67
C ASN A 284 21.13 13.80 8.75
N ARG A 285 21.73 14.09 9.91
CA ARG A 285 21.05 14.92 10.90
C ARG A 285 20.99 16.35 10.37
N GLY A 286 19.78 16.91 10.28
CA GLY A 286 19.56 18.27 9.81
C GLY A 286 18.34 18.89 10.46
N ASP A 287 18.40 20.19 10.62
CA ASP A 287 17.29 21.03 11.03
C ASP A 287 16.76 21.73 9.77
N VAL A 288 15.46 21.69 9.56
CA VAL A 288 14.80 22.31 8.42
C VAL A 288 15.09 23.83 8.32
N THR A 289 15.41 24.49 9.43
CA THR A 289 15.75 25.92 9.51
C THR A 289 17.09 26.26 8.87
N THR A 290 18.02 25.31 8.86
CA THR A 290 19.42 25.52 8.42
C THR A 290 19.81 24.64 7.24
N LEU A 291 18.87 23.88 6.69
CA LEU A 291 19.10 22.95 5.60
C LEU A 291 19.54 23.68 4.32
N GLN A 292 20.57 23.17 3.68
CA GLN A 292 21.03 23.61 2.36
C GLN A 292 20.72 22.55 1.30
N ALA A 293 20.51 22.97 0.07
CA ALA A 293 20.32 22.05 -1.04
C ALA A 293 21.58 21.18 -1.25
N PRO A 294 21.51 19.86 -1.14
CA PRO A 294 22.69 18.99 -1.26
C PRO A 294 23.20 18.87 -2.70
N VAL A 295 22.36 19.22 -3.67
CA VAL A 295 22.63 19.19 -5.11
C VAL A 295 22.02 20.42 -5.77
N PRO A 296 22.47 20.82 -6.98
CA PRO A 296 21.98 22.03 -7.64
C PRO A 296 20.51 22.01 -8.03
N GLU A 297 19.98 20.82 -8.37
CA GLU A 297 18.60 20.63 -8.81
C GLU A 297 18.02 19.30 -8.32
N GLY A 298 16.71 19.23 -8.15
CA GLY A 298 16.02 18.05 -7.69
C GLY A 298 14.58 18.34 -7.30
N MET A 299 13.98 17.40 -6.59
CA MET A 299 12.63 17.51 -6.09
C MET A 299 12.62 17.34 -4.56
N ILE A 300 11.83 18.15 -3.88
CA ILE A 300 11.48 17.91 -2.49
C ILE A 300 10.17 17.14 -2.44
N ILE A 301 10.14 16.08 -1.65
CA ILE A 301 8.89 15.43 -1.25
C ILE A 301 8.97 15.08 0.24
N THR A 302 7.97 15.52 1.01
CA THR A 302 8.05 15.38 2.46
C THR A 302 6.69 15.24 3.10
N ASN A 303 6.68 14.58 4.25
CA ASN A 303 5.53 14.42 5.14
C ASN A 303 5.85 15.06 6.50
N PRO A 304 5.77 16.39 6.62
CA PRO A 304 6.05 17.08 7.87
C PRO A 304 5.04 16.70 8.97
N PRO A 305 5.35 16.93 10.26
CA PRO A 305 4.41 16.66 11.35
C PRO A 305 3.16 17.52 11.18
N TYR A 306 1.95 16.88 11.24
CA TYR A 306 0.66 17.57 11.14
C TYR A 306 -0.39 17.07 12.14
N ALA A 307 -0.12 15.97 12.83
CA ALA A 307 -0.95 15.50 13.94
C ALA A 307 -0.42 16.10 15.23
N VAL A 308 -1.16 17.07 15.75
CA VAL A 308 -0.73 17.82 16.93
C VAL A 308 -1.28 17.13 18.18
N ARG A 309 -0.42 16.80 19.13
CA ARG A 309 -0.84 16.54 20.52
C ARG A 309 -1.28 17.88 21.13
N LEU A 310 -2.30 17.88 21.98
CA LEU A 310 -2.75 19.07 22.71
C LEU A 310 -1.56 19.78 23.36
N GLY A 311 -1.28 21.02 22.95
CA GLY A 311 -0.20 21.87 23.47
C GLY A 311 1.02 22.07 22.54
N ASP A 312 1.14 21.36 21.41
CA ASP A 312 2.30 21.49 20.51
C ASP A 312 2.01 22.30 19.21
N GLU A 313 0.83 22.93 19.12
CA GLU A 313 0.40 23.59 17.88
C GLU A 313 1.33 24.71 17.41
N ASP A 314 1.77 25.55 18.34
CA ASP A 314 2.62 26.69 17.99
C ASP A 314 4.00 26.23 17.49
N ASN A 315 4.59 25.23 18.13
CA ASN A 315 5.85 24.63 17.70
C ASN A 315 5.77 24.06 16.28
N VAL A 316 4.66 23.36 15.96
CA VAL A 316 4.46 22.80 14.62
C VAL A 316 4.26 23.91 13.58
N ARG A 317 3.56 25.01 13.92
CA ARG A 317 3.40 26.17 13.03
C ARG A 317 4.75 26.82 12.70
N ASP A 318 5.63 26.92 13.69
CA ASP A 318 6.97 27.47 13.49
C ASP A 318 7.78 26.60 12.53
N VAL A 319 7.72 25.26 12.64
CA VAL A 319 8.34 24.34 11.66
C VAL A 319 7.88 24.65 10.24
N TYR A 320 6.58 24.89 9.98
CA TYR A 320 6.08 25.20 8.65
C TYR A 320 6.56 26.57 8.14
N ARG A 321 6.66 27.58 9.02
CA ARG A 321 7.21 28.90 8.67
C ARG A 321 8.69 28.84 8.32
N ASP A 322 9.47 28.15 9.14
CA ASP A 322 10.90 27.96 8.95
C ASP A 322 11.17 27.14 7.68
N PHE A 323 10.42 26.06 7.47
CA PHE A 323 10.48 25.28 6.23
C PHE A 323 10.17 26.15 5.00
N SER A 324 9.17 27.01 5.08
CA SER A 324 8.87 27.97 4.00
C SER A 324 10.03 28.92 3.71
N HIS A 325 10.70 29.42 4.76
CA HIS A 325 11.88 30.28 4.60
C HIS A 325 13.03 29.52 3.92
N THR A 326 13.31 28.32 4.37
CA THR A 326 14.36 27.46 3.81
C THR A 326 14.07 27.12 2.34
N LEU A 327 12.85 26.77 2.00
CA LEU A 327 12.46 26.54 0.61
C LEU A 327 12.79 27.76 -0.28
N LYS A 328 12.38 28.95 0.13
CA LYS A 328 12.58 30.21 -0.66
C LYS A 328 14.05 30.65 -0.77
N THR A 329 14.88 30.26 0.18
CA THR A 329 16.28 30.72 0.21
C THR A 329 17.27 29.68 -0.33
N GLN A 330 17.02 28.39 -0.11
CA GLN A 330 17.98 27.32 -0.40
C GLN A 330 17.56 26.44 -1.59
N PHE A 331 16.28 26.45 -2.00
CA PHE A 331 15.74 25.53 -3.01
C PHE A 331 15.07 26.25 -4.17
N LYS A 332 15.60 27.43 -4.56
CA LYS A 332 15.08 28.16 -5.72
C LYS A 332 15.18 27.33 -7.00
N GLY A 333 14.12 27.33 -7.79
CA GLY A 333 14.01 26.53 -9.02
C GLY A 333 13.52 25.10 -8.81
N TRP A 334 13.41 24.64 -7.56
CA TRP A 334 12.94 23.30 -7.24
C TRP A 334 11.41 23.21 -7.21
N ASN A 335 10.90 21.98 -7.38
CA ASN A 335 9.52 21.63 -7.04
C ASN A 335 9.49 20.99 -5.65
N ALA A 336 8.58 21.47 -4.79
CA ALA A 336 8.38 20.89 -3.48
C ALA A 336 6.96 20.30 -3.37
N TRP A 337 6.88 19.04 -3.01
CA TRP A 337 5.64 18.32 -2.71
C TRP A 337 5.52 18.09 -1.22
N VAL A 338 4.45 18.61 -0.63
CA VAL A 338 4.22 18.56 0.82
C VAL A 338 2.91 17.85 1.10
N LEU A 339 2.99 16.73 1.85
CA LEU A 339 1.81 16.03 2.36
C LEU A 339 1.39 16.69 3.68
N SER A 340 0.11 16.98 3.86
CA SER A 340 -0.41 17.42 5.15
C SER A 340 -1.85 16.99 5.37
N GLY A 341 -2.14 16.52 6.57
CA GLY A 341 -3.49 16.26 7.07
C GLY A 341 -4.13 17.47 7.75
N ASN A 342 -3.45 18.62 7.80
CA ASN A 342 -3.95 19.84 8.44
C ASN A 342 -3.92 21.03 7.48
N ALA A 343 -5.11 21.51 7.10
CA ALA A 343 -5.24 22.60 6.13
C ALA A 343 -4.79 23.97 6.67
N ASP A 344 -4.79 24.15 8.01
CA ASP A 344 -4.38 25.42 8.62
C ASP A 344 -2.86 25.54 8.71
N LEU A 345 -2.14 24.45 8.98
CA LEU A 345 -0.69 24.42 8.96
C LEU A 345 -0.13 24.72 7.56
N ILE A 346 -0.79 24.26 6.51
CA ILE A 346 -0.41 24.55 5.12
C ILE A 346 -0.39 26.07 4.83
N LYS A 347 -1.25 26.85 5.47
CA LYS A 347 -1.27 28.32 5.28
C LYS A 347 0.01 28.98 5.80
N ASP A 348 0.66 28.38 6.80
CA ASP A 348 1.90 28.91 7.39
C ASP A 348 3.11 28.76 6.44
N LEU A 349 3.04 27.90 5.39
CA LEU A 349 4.03 27.88 4.30
C LEU A 349 4.03 29.18 3.48
N ARG A 350 2.93 29.94 3.43
CA ARG A 350 2.80 31.18 2.66
C ARG A 350 3.32 31.05 1.22
N LEU A 351 3.05 29.90 0.61
CA LEU A 351 3.35 29.56 -0.78
C LEU A 351 2.04 29.27 -1.52
N LYS A 352 2.00 29.58 -2.81
CA LYS A 352 0.85 29.27 -3.66
C LYS A 352 1.07 27.89 -4.28
N SER A 353 0.20 26.94 -3.94
CA SER A 353 0.25 25.61 -4.56
C SER A 353 -0.24 25.66 -6.01
N THR A 354 0.46 24.91 -6.88
CA THR A 354 0.12 24.79 -8.31
C THR A 354 -0.68 23.52 -8.61
N ARG A 355 -0.54 22.47 -7.78
CA ARG A 355 -1.33 21.24 -7.83
C ARG A 355 -1.73 20.76 -6.45
N LYS A 356 -2.81 19.96 -6.41
CA LYS A 356 -3.32 19.37 -5.18
C LYS A 356 -3.95 18.01 -5.47
N HIS A 357 -3.54 17.00 -4.71
CA HIS A 357 -4.14 15.67 -4.69
C HIS A 357 -4.69 15.35 -3.30
N PHE A 358 -5.85 14.71 -3.26
CA PHE A 358 -6.44 14.21 -2.01
C PHE A 358 -6.08 12.74 -1.84
N VAL A 359 -5.46 12.42 -0.73
CA VAL A 359 -5.05 11.05 -0.37
C VAL A 359 -5.40 10.77 1.09
N PHE A 360 -5.28 9.52 1.52
CA PHE A 360 -5.59 9.14 2.90
C PHE A 360 -4.39 8.45 3.55
N ASN A 361 -3.95 9.00 4.69
CA ASN A 361 -2.98 8.35 5.56
C ASN A 361 -3.72 7.68 6.72
N GLY A 362 -4.02 6.38 6.58
CA GLY A 362 -4.95 5.71 7.47
C GLY A 362 -6.35 6.36 7.41
N PRO A 363 -6.93 6.78 8.54
CA PRO A 363 -8.23 7.46 8.58
C PRO A 363 -8.16 8.95 8.24
N ILE A 364 -6.95 9.54 8.18
CA ILE A 364 -6.75 10.98 8.02
C ILE A 364 -6.78 11.35 6.55
N GLU A 365 -7.71 12.26 6.19
CA GLU A 365 -7.68 12.90 4.87
C GLU A 365 -6.50 13.86 4.78
N CYS A 366 -5.64 13.64 3.80
CA CYS A 366 -4.45 14.46 3.55
C CYS A 366 -4.51 15.10 2.18
N ARG A 367 -3.71 16.14 2.02
CA ARG A 367 -3.49 16.83 0.76
C ARG A 367 -2.01 16.78 0.41
N LEU A 368 -1.68 16.25 -0.75
CA LEU A 368 -0.38 16.40 -1.36
C LEU A 368 -0.40 17.64 -2.24
N LEU A 369 0.44 18.60 -1.93
CA LEU A 369 0.46 19.94 -2.55
C LEU A 369 1.78 20.19 -3.22
N LYS A 370 1.74 20.63 -4.50
CA LYS A 370 2.93 21.06 -5.26
C LYS A 370 3.16 22.55 -5.11
N TYR A 371 4.41 22.92 -4.89
CA TYR A 371 4.90 24.29 -4.88
C TYR A 371 6.09 24.41 -5.83
N GLU A 372 6.05 25.42 -6.72
CA GLU A 372 7.19 25.83 -7.55
C GLU A 372 7.94 26.91 -6.79
N ILE A 373 9.18 26.65 -6.40
CA ILE A 373 9.99 27.54 -5.57
C ILE A 373 10.72 28.56 -6.48
N ARG A 374 10.40 29.84 -6.31
CA ARG A 374 10.93 30.93 -7.13
C ARG A 374 11.99 31.78 -6.42
#